data_88752a276c886b900cf43f22880680ea
#
_entry.id   88752a276c886b900cf43f22880680ea
#
_cell.length_a   1.000
_cell.length_b   1.000
_cell.length_c   1.000
_cell.angle_alpha   90.00
_cell.angle_beta   90.00
_cell.angle_gamma   90.00
#
_symmetry.space_group_name_H-M   'P 1'
#
loop_
_entity.id
_entity.type
_entity.pdbx_description
1 polymer ?
#
loop_
_entity_poly.entity_id
_entity_poly.type
_entity_poly.pdbx_seq_one_letter_code
_entity_poly.pdbx_strand_id
1 'polypeptide(L)'
;MRVLYISQYYPPEACAPATRVDAFTREWVRAGAKAGVLTGFPNHPEGILHAEYRELWRHGFASEEREGVKVYRTWLYPSANRKLWGRGANFSSFALSAALAGLGVAPRDGVVIATSPQILVGVAGWAVGTLRFLPWVFEVRDLWPESLVGVGQATADSLLYRSVGKVANFLYRHATHIVVDGEWKRRSLANQGVEERKISVIRSGIDEDFCLDPNAAGATSVRLQLRKELGLAQEFVLLYAGTLGMAHGLGTILQAAERLRGRHDIVFLLMGAGAERAQLGEAVERSRLANVRLVEKQPRERIPAFLAAADACMVPLRNQEVFKSAIPSKMFEAMAAGKPVILGVEGEAKEILLSSQAGLAVRPEEPQAMVEAILRLQNEPLLCRALGRNGRQAALEKYLRRAQAARYLNLLGELCDRRKTLPAREPVAAVE
;
A
#
# COMPACT_ATOMS: atom_id res chain seq x y z
N MET A 1 4.51 25.42 3.55
CA MET A 1 4.71 24.47 4.66
C MET A 1 5.97 23.65 4.41
N ARG A 2 6.68 23.21 5.48
CA ARG A 2 7.84 22.32 5.40
C ARG A 2 7.52 21.00 6.07
N VAL A 3 7.88 19.89 5.42
CA VAL A 3 7.61 18.53 5.89
C VAL A 3 8.90 17.72 5.86
N LEU A 4 9.24 17.06 6.95
CA LEU A 4 10.26 16.00 6.97
C LEU A 4 9.55 14.66 7.12
N TYR A 5 9.70 13.78 6.13
CA TYR A 5 9.10 12.46 6.10
C TYR A 5 10.18 11.39 6.36
N ILE A 6 10.14 10.76 7.51
CA ILE A 6 11.09 9.69 7.90
C ILE A 6 10.48 8.35 7.49
N SER A 7 11.14 7.67 6.58
CA SER A 7 10.76 6.35 6.07
C SER A 7 11.99 5.51 5.81
N GLN A 8 12.00 4.27 6.26
CA GLN A 8 13.14 3.40 5.97
C GLN A 8 13.30 3.13 4.47
N TYR A 9 12.18 3.08 3.72
CA TYR A 9 12.15 2.73 2.31
C TYR A 9 11.76 3.93 1.46
N TYR A 10 12.52 4.14 0.38
CA TYR A 10 12.27 5.15 -0.65
C TYR A 10 12.89 4.71 -1.98
N PRO A 11 12.42 5.18 -3.15
CA PRO A 11 13.04 4.83 -4.41
C PRO A 11 14.58 4.99 -4.39
N PRO A 12 15.31 4.07 -5.06
CA PRO A 12 14.88 3.11 -6.09
C PRO A 12 14.26 1.81 -5.57
N GLU A 13 14.06 1.63 -4.26
CA GLU A 13 13.42 0.44 -3.71
C GLU A 13 11.95 0.33 -4.17
N ALA A 14 11.60 -0.81 -4.77
CA ALA A 14 10.27 -1.07 -5.33
C ALA A 14 9.37 -1.80 -4.32
N CYS A 15 8.89 -1.09 -3.30
CA CYS A 15 7.97 -1.62 -2.31
C CYS A 15 6.84 -0.63 -1.98
N ALA A 16 5.73 -1.11 -1.45
CA ALA A 16 4.56 -0.29 -1.17
C ALA A 16 4.82 0.91 -0.24
N PRO A 17 5.65 0.82 0.82
CA PRO A 17 6.06 1.99 1.60
C PRO A 17 6.78 3.04 0.76
N ALA A 18 7.79 2.63 -0.02
CA ALA A 18 8.56 3.55 -0.85
C ALA A 18 7.67 4.27 -1.88
N THR A 19 6.80 3.53 -2.57
CA THR A 19 5.85 4.09 -3.55
C THR A 19 4.91 5.13 -2.92
N ARG A 20 4.43 4.88 -1.70
CA ARG A 20 3.53 5.81 -1.02
C ARG A 20 4.23 7.11 -0.63
N VAL A 21 5.41 7.02 -0.01
CA VAL A 21 6.17 8.20 0.43
C VAL A 21 6.55 9.05 -0.78
N ASP A 22 7.08 8.43 -1.83
CA ASP A 22 7.44 9.09 -3.07
C ASP A 22 6.25 9.82 -3.70
N ALA A 23 5.14 9.12 -3.86
CA ALA A 23 3.97 9.68 -4.50
C ALA A 23 3.38 10.88 -3.71
N PHE A 24 3.27 10.78 -2.39
CA PHE A 24 2.76 11.88 -1.58
C PHE A 24 3.71 13.08 -1.55
N THR A 25 5.01 12.85 -1.39
CA THR A 25 5.97 13.95 -1.32
C THR A 25 6.07 14.71 -2.65
N ARG A 26 5.97 14.01 -3.78
CA ARG A 26 5.89 14.65 -5.12
C ARG A 26 4.64 15.52 -5.27
N GLU A 27 3.46 15.00 -4.87
CA GLU A 27 2.23 15.78 -4.91
C GLU A 27 2.29 17.01 -4.00
N TRP A 28 2.90 16.90 -2.82
CA TRP A 28 3.09 18.02 -1.92
C TRP A 28 4.03 19.09 -2.50
N VAL A 29 5.11 18.67 -3.18
CA VAL A 29 6.01 19.60 -3.87
C VAL A 29 5.27 20.32 -5.01
N ARG A 30 4.48 19.61 -5.80
CA ARG A 30 3.61 20.21 -6.85
C ARG A 30 2.61 21.21 -6.27
N ALA A 31 2.12 20.97 -5.05
CA ALA A 31 1.25 21.87 -4.31
C ALA A 31 2.01 23.01 -3.59
N GLY A 32 3.32 23.19 -3.83
CA GLY A 32 4.13 24.28 -3.28
C GLY A 32 4.68 24.04 -1.87
N ALA A 33 4.57 22.83 -1.31
CA ALA A 33 5.22 22.50 -0.05
C ALA A 33 6.70 22.16 -0.26
N LYS A 34 7.53 22.40 0.77
CA LYS A 34 8.92 21.95 0.79
C LYS A 34 8.97 20.59 1.51
N ALA A 35 9.04 19.51 0.74
CA ALA A 35 9.12 18.17 1.28
C ALA A 35 10.57 17.66 1.27
N GLY A 36 11.00 17.11 2.42
CA GLY A 36 12.22 16.34 2.58
C GLY A 36 11.90 14.91 3.02
N VAL A 37 12.61 13.94 2.50
CA VAL A 37 12.52 12.54 2.91
C VAL A 37 13.84 12.12 3.55
N LEU A 38 13.79 11.61 4.79
CA LEU A 38 14.93 10.98 5.44
C LEU A 38 14.74 9.47 5.38
N THR A 39 15.66 8.79 4.70
CA THR A 39 15.53 7.36 4.37
C THR A 39 16.86 6.63 4.54
N GLY A 40 16.81 5.29 4.47
CA GLY A 40 18.00 4.46 4.45
C GLY A 40 18.67 4.39 3.07
N PHE A 41 19.90 3.89 3.02
CA PHE A 41 20.51 3.49 1.76
C PHE A 41 19.79 2.25 1.20
N PRO A 42 19.49 2.19 -0.13
CA PRO A 42 18.71 1.13 -0.72
C PRO A 42 19.37 -0.25 -0.57
N ASN A 43 18.64 -1.19 0.03
CA ASN A 43 19.12 -2.56 0.27
C ASN A 43 18.01 -3.62 0.29
N HIS A 44 16.76 -3.21 0.17
CA HIS A 44 15.59 -4.10 0.26
C HIS A 44 15.22 -4.70 -1.12
N PRO A 45 14.82 -5.99 -1.20
CA PRO A 45 14.61 -6.94 -0.08
C PRO A 45 15.82 -7.83 0.24
N GLU A 46 16.83 -7.89 -0.61
CA GLU A 46 17.95 -8.86 -0.53
C GLU A 46 18.96 -8.51 0.56
N GLY A 47 18.93 -7.30 1.12
CA GLY A 47 19.94 -6.80 2.05
C GLY A 47 21.26 -6.45 1.36
N ILE A 48 21.24 -6.27 0.06
CA ILE A 48 22.39 -5.91 -0.76
C ILE A 48 22.27 -4.44 -1.14
N LEU A 49 23.28 -3.64 -0.80
CA LEU A 49 23.34 -2.25 -1.21
C LEU A 49 23.43 -2.15 -2.74
N HIS A 50 22.59 -1.29 -3.32
CA HIS A 50 22.69 -0.96 -4.73
C HIS A 50 24.08 -0.40 -5.05
N ALA A 51 24.66 -0.81 -6.16
CA ALA A 51 26.07 -0.54 -6.51
C ALA A 51 26.41 0.95 -6.47
N GLU A 52 25.50 1.78 -7.00
CA GLU A 52 25.61 3.25 -7.07
C GLU A 52 25.65 3.95 -5.69
N TYR A 53 25.15 3.28 -4.63
CA TYR A 53 25.11 3.83 -3.28
C TYR A 53 26.20 3.28 -2.34
N ARG A 54 27.04 2.31 -2.76
CA ARG A 54 28.02 1.65 -1.87
C ARG A 54 29.05 2.60 -1.30
N GLU A 55 29.55 3.53 -2.11
CA GLU A 55 30.53 4.51 -1.67
C GLU A 55 29.89 5.53 -0.72
N LEU A 56 28.75 6.08 -1.08
CA LEU A 56 27.98 7.03 -0.24
C LEU A 56 27.61 6.40 1.11
N TRP A 57 27.27 5.12 1.13
CA TRP A 57 26.96 4.40 2.37
C TRP A 57 28.15 4.35 3.32
N ARG A 58 29.40 4.25 2.81
CA ARG A 58 30.61 4.28 3.64
C ARG A 58 30.82 5.62 4.33
N HIS A 59 30.35 6.71 3.73
CA HIS A 59 30.35 8.04 4.33
C HIS A 59 29.22 8.25 5.35
N GLY A 60 28.27 7.33 5.44
CA GLY A 60 27.21 7.32 6.45
C GLY A 60 26.04 8.25 6.19
N PHE A 61 26.19 9.26 5.33
CA PHE A 61 25.15 10.23 4.99
C PHE A 61 25.33 10.73 3.56
N ALA A 62 24.20 10.90 2.85
CA ALA A 62 24.15 11.51 1.52
C ALA A 62 22.87 12.33 1.35
N SER A 63 22.90 13.28 0.41
CA SER A 63 21.70 14.00 0.00
C SER A 63 21.61 14.06 -1.52
N GLU A 64 20.41 13.89 -2.04
CA GLU A 64 20.08 13.99 -3.45
C GLU A 64 18.75 14.73 -3.62
N GLU A 65 18.42 15.14 -4.81
CA GLU A 65 17.12 15.70 -5.14
C GLU A 65 16.45 14.85 -6.22
N ARG A 66 15.19 14.50 -5.98
CA ARG A 66 14.38 13.70 -6.92
C ARG A 66 13.03 14.38 -7.13
N GLU A 67 12.76 14.82 -8.34
CA GLU A 67 11.49 15.50 -8.71
C GLU A 67 11.09 16.64 -7.73
N GLY A 68 12.07 17.44 -7.29
CA GLY A 68 11.87 18.54 -6.35
C GLY A 68 11.77 18.13 -4.88
N VAL A 69 11.85 16.84 -4.57
CA VAL A 69 11.90 16.31 -3.20
C VAL A 69 13.35 16.19 -2.76
N LYS A 70 13.69 16.78 -1.61
CA LYS A 70 15.01 16.62 -0.99
C LYS A 70 15.09 15.27 -0.28
N VAL A 71 15.98 14.39 -0.73
CA VAL A 71 16.16 13.05 -0.16
C VAL A 71 17.47 13.03 0.62
N TYR A 72 17.38 12.67 1.90
CA TYR A 72 18.52 12.47 2.79
C TYR A 72 18.64 10.99 3.09
N ARG A 73 19.78 10.38 2.74
CA ARG A 73 20.06 8.97 3.02
C ARG A 73 20.98 8.86 4.21
N THR A 74 20.61 8.04 5.17
CA THR A 74 21.39 7.80 6.38
C THR A 74 21.78 6.34 6.50
N TRP A 75 22.81 6.09 7.29
CA TRP A 75 23.41 4.78 7.46
C TRP A 75 22.44 3.76 8.05
N LEU A 76 22.55 2.53 7.60
CA LEU A 76 21.91 1.35 8.18
C LEU A 76 22.81 0.14 7.98
N TYR A 77 22.60 -0.89 8.79
CA TYR A 77 23.22 -2.20 8.61
C TYR A 77 22.47 -2.97 7.52
N PRO A 78 23.05 -3.20 6.33
CA PRO A 78 22.37 -3.90 5.26
C PRO A 78 22.12 -5.36 5.64
N SER A 79 20.89 -5.83 5.56
CA SER A 79 20.55 -7.22 5.88
C SER A 79 19.33 -7.68 5.11
N ALA A 80 19.39 -8.90 4.60
CA ALA A 80 18.23 -9.55 4.01
C ALA A 80 17.13 -9.77 5.06
N ASN A 81 15.88 -9.58 4.65
CA ASN A 81 14.70 -9.73 5.54
C ASN A 81 14.37 -11.18 5.93
N ARG A 82 15.37 -12.10 5.93
CA ARG A 82 15.17 -13.54 6.15
C ARG A 82 15.39 -13.95 7.62
N LYS A 83 16.33 -13.34 8.32
CA LYS A 83 16.70 -13.69 9.71
C LYS A 83 16.28 -12.58 10.68
N LEU A 84 15.71 -12.98 11.82
CA LEU A 84 15.20 -12.04 12.86
C LEU A 84 16.29 -11.06 13.34
N TRP A 85 17.51 -11.56 13.62
CA TRP A 85 18.63 -10.74 14.06
C TRP A 85 19.07 -9.72 13.01
N GLY A 86 19.18 -10.13 11.75
CA GLY A 86 19.54 -9.22 10.66
C GLY A 86 18.51 -8.11 10.47
N ARG A 87 17.24 -8.43 10.58
CA ARG A 87 16.14 -7.43 10.56
C ARG A 87 16.21 -6.49 11.76
N GLY A 88 16.42 -7.03 12.96
CA GLY A 88 16.59 -6.22 14.16
C GLY A 88 17.75 -5.23 14.03
N ALA A 89 18.93 -5.69 13.58
CA ALA A 89 20.09 -4.84 13.34
C ALA A 89 19.81 -3.77 12.26
N ASN A 90 19.21 -4.16 11.14
CA ASN A 90 18.83 -3.23 10.06
C ASN A 90 17.87 -2.14 10.55
N PHE A 91 16.81 -2.51 11.26
CA PHE A 91 15.80 -1.58 11.75
C PHE A 91 16.30 -0.66 12.87
N SER A 92 17.07 -1.21 13.82
CA SER A 92 17.62 -0.43 14.94
C SER A 92 18.70 0.54 14.48
N SER A 93 19.58 0.11 13.59
CA SER A 93 20.62 0.97 13.04
C SER A 93 20.04 2.12 12.23
N PHE A 94 19.03 1.85 11.40
CA PHE A 94 18.32 2.91 10.69
C PHE A 94 17.64 3.88 11.64
N ALA A 95 16.88 3.38 12.63
CA ALA A 95 16.18 4.25 13.57
C ALA A 95 17.12 5.18 14.33
N LEU A 96 18.28 4.66 14.77
CA LEU A 96 19.29 5.46 15.46
C LEU A 96 19.90 6.52 14.53
N SER A 97 20.36 6.12 13.34
CA SER A 97 20.97 7.05 12.39
C SER A 97 19.96 8.08 11.86
N ALA A 98 18.70 7.67 11.67
CA ALA A 98 17.64 8.59 11.28
C ALA A 98 17.26 9.58 12.39
N ALA A 99 17.30 9.17 13.66
CA ALA A 99 17.11 10.10 14.77
C ALA A 99 18.23 11.17 14.79
N LEU A 100 19.50 10.76 14.68
CA LEU A 100 20.65 11.67 14.69
C LEU A 100 20.66 12.60 13.46
N ALA A 101 20.54 12.03 12.25
CA ALA A 101 20.49 12.81 11.02
C ALA A 101 19.26 13.73 10.98
N GLY A 102 18.14 13.25 11.47
CA GLY A 102 16.88 14.00 11.54
C GLY A 102 16.99 15.28 12.36
N LEU A 103 17.78 15.31 13.44
CA LEU A 103 18.04 16.52 14.20
C LEU A 103 18.76 17.59 13.36
N GLY A 104 19.61 17.19 12.43
CA GLY A 104 20.34 18.12 11.54
C GLY A 104 19.48 18.61 10.36
N VAL A 105 18.64 17.74 9.79
CA VAL A 105 17.88 18.04 8.56
C VAL A 105 16.42 18.49 8.81
N ALA A 106 15.92 18.33 10.04
CA ALA A 106 14.56 18.76 10.38
C ALA A 106 14.40 20.26 10.20
N PRO A 107 13.29 20.72 9.62
CA PRO A 107 13.04 22.13 9.44
C PRO A 107 12.92 22.86 10.79
N ARG A 108 13.16 24.16 10.80
CA ARG A 108 12.96 24.98 12.01
C ARG A 108 11.47 25.17 12.33
N ASP A 109 10.65 25.19 11.30
CA ASP A 109 9.20 25.28 11.32
C ASP A 109 8.60 24.25 10.37
N GLY A 110 7.53 23.58 10.75
CA GLY A 110 6.88 22.53 9.94
C GLY A 110 6.49 21.32 10.77
N VAL A 111 6.48 20.15 10.14
CA VAL A 111 6.02 18.89 10.72
C VAL A 111 6.97 17.74 10.38
N VAL A 112 7.09 16.80 11.30
CA VAL A 112 7.80 15.52 11.10
C VAL A 112 6.77 14.41 10.95
N ILE A 113 6.93 13.57 9.94
CA ILE A 113 6.16 12.34 9.76
C ILE A 113 7.11 11.17 9.91
N ALA A 114 6.70 10.14 10.64
CA ALA A 114 7.40 8.86 10.69
C ALA A 114 6.45 7.74 10.29
N THR A 115 6.82 6.94 9.26
CA THR A 115 5.92 5.89 8.73
C THR A 115 6.43 4.49 9.03
N SER A 116 5.53 3.63 9.52
CA SER A 116 5.78 2.17 9.52
C SER A 116 5.80 1.63 8.06
N PRO A 117 6.26 0.40 7.75
CA PRO A 117 5.93 -0.82 8.53
C PRO A 117 6.81 -1.10 9.74
N GLN A 118 8.06 -0.67 9.79
CA GLN A 118 8.85 -0.98 10.98
C GLN A 118 8.64 0.07 12.08
N ILE A 119 8.35 -0.41 13.30
CA ILE A 119 7.92 0.45 14.41
C ILE A 119 8.99 1.41 14.92
N LEU A 120 10.27 1.03 14.83
CA LEU A 120 11.38 1.84 15.37
C LEU A 120 11.57 3.16 14.63
N VAL A 121 11.06 3.30 13.40
CA VAL A 121 10.97 4.61 12.70
C VAL A 121 10.14 5.60 13.52
N GLY A 122 9.09 5.12 14.18
CA GLY A 122 8.30 5.94 15.10
C GLY A 122 9.13 6.52 16.25
N VAL A 123 10.11 5.77 16.77
CA VAL A 123 11.04 6.24 17.81
C VAL A 123 11.91 7.38 17.27
N ALA A 124 12.43 7.25 16.04
CA ALA A 124 13.18 8.33 15.39
C ALA A 124 12.30 9.57 15.19
N GLY A 125 11.06 9.39 14.71
CA GLY A 125 10.10 10.49 14.54
C GLY A 125 9.76 11.20 15.84
N TRP A 126 9.51 10.44 16.91
CA TRP A 126 9.28 10.97 18.24
C TRP A 126 10.49 11.77 18.75
N ALA A 127 11.71 11.23 18.65
CA ALA A 127 12.92 11.89 19.11
C ALA A 127 13.15 13.20 18.35
N VAL A 128 13.07 13.20 17.02
CA VAL A 128 13.25 14.40 16.20
C VAL A 128 12.15 15.42 16.49
N GLY A 129 10.88 15.00 16.53
CA GLY A 129 9.75 15.89 16.80
C GLY A 129 9.86 16.55 18.17
N THR A 130 10.20 15.78 19.21
CA THR A 130 10.33 16.27 20.59
C THR A 130 11.53 17.22 20.74
N LEU A 131 12.71 16.80 20.28
CA LEU A 131 13.96 17.60 20.46
C LEU A 131 14.02 18.84 19.58
N ARG A 132 13.31 18.82 18.43
CA ARG A 132 13.17 19.98 17.54
C ARG A 132 11.92 20.79 17.83
N PHE A 133 11.15 20.40 18.83
CA PHE A 133 9.87 21.03 19.18
C PHE A 133 8.95 21.16 17.95
N LEU A 134 8.80 20.11 17.15
CA LEU A 134 7.93 20.04 15.99
C LEU A 134 6.75 19.09 16.25
N PRO A 135 5.54 19.39 15.74
CA PRO A 135 4.51 18.37 15.72
C PRO A 135 5.00 17.17 14.93
N TRP A 136 4.77 15.97 15.46
CA TRP A 136 5.12 14.77 14.75
C TRP A 136 3.91 13.87 14.57
N VAL A 137 3.79 13.35 13.35
CA VAL A 137 2.72 12.47 12.92
C VAL A 137 3.27 11.06 12.82
N PHE A 138 2.61 10.12 13.49
CA PHE A 138 2.93 8.70 13.31
C PHE A 138 2.00 8.10 12.27
N GLU A 139 2.55 7.75 11.12
CA GLU A 139 1.80 7.05 10.08
C GLU A 139 1.88 5.54 10.30
N VAL A 140 0.76 4.96 10.78
CA VAL A 140 0.65 3.55 11.16
C VAL A 140 0.03 2.77 10.01
N ARG A 141 0.85 2.03 9.28
CA ARG A 141 0.42 1.18 8.16
C ARG A 141 0.21 -0.27 8.59
N ASP A 142 0.93 -0.71 9.61
CA ASP A 142 0.77 -2.00 10.25
C ASP A 142 0.55 -1.80 11.74
N LEU A 143 -0.44 -2.48 12.29
CA LEU A 143 -0.69 -2.44 13.74
C LEU A 143 0.34 -3.29 14.48
N TRP A 144 0.94 -2.69 15.47
CA TRP A 144 1.92 -3.33 16.33
C TRP A 144 1.35 -3.47 17.75
N PRO A 145 1.54 -4.61 18.44
CA PRO A 145 2.42 -5.74 18.07
C PRO A 145 1.77 -6.84 17.21
N GLU A 146 0.50 -6.70 16.80
CA GLU A 146 -0.30 -7.73 16.12
C GLU A 146 0.35 -8.21 14.81
N SER A 147 1.05 -7.31 14.12
CA SER A 147 1.79 -7.64 12.90
C SER A 147 2.88 -8.69 13.10
N LEU A 148 3.45 -8.82 14.31
CA LEU A 148 4.44 -9.89 14.61
C LEU A 148 3.79 -11.28 14.56
N VAL A 149 2.57 -11.38 15.06
CA VAL A 149 1.81 -12.64 15.06
C VAL A 149 1.37 -12.97 13.63
N GLY A 150 0.87 -11.96 12.91
CA GLY A 150 0.41 -12.12 11.53
C GLY A 150 1.48 -12.63 10.56
N VAL A 151 2.77 -12.33 10.81
CA VAL A 151 3.88 -12.85 10.00
C VAL A 151 4.62 -14.02 10.68
N GLY A 152 4.07 -14.60 11.74
CA GLY A 152 4.60 -15.79 12.42
C GLY A 152 5.95 -15.56 13.15
N GLN A 153 6.26 -14.32 13.56
CA GLN A 153 7.54 -13.98 14.20
C GLN A 153 7.49 -13.98 15.73
N ALA A 154 6.30 -13.91 16.29
CA ALA A 154 6.09 -13.99 17.72
C ALA A 154 4.72 -14.60 18.02
N THR A 155 4.59 -15.20 19.19
CA THR A 155 3.29 -15.55 19.78
C THR A 155 2.83 -14.38 20.68
N ALA A 156 1.53 -14.27 20.92
CA ALA A 156 0.95 -13.19 21.74
C ALA A 156 1.49 -13.18 23.18
N ASP A 157 1.98 -14.30 23.68
CA ASP A 157 2.53 -14.45 25.04
C ASP A 157 4.03 -14.14 25.13
N SER A 158 4.72 -13.95 23.99
CA SER A 158 6.16 -13.79 23.95
C SER A 158 6.61 -12.45 24.56
N LEU A 159 7.82 -12.45 25.14
CA LEU A 159 8.44 -11.22 25.65
C LEU A 159 8.63 -10.18 24.54
N LEU A 160 8.93 -10.63 23.32
CA LEU A 160 9.06 -9.75 22.15
C LEU A 160 7.74 -9.03 21.88
N TYR A 161 6.62 -9.75 21.83
CA TYR A 161 5.30 -9.17 21.63
C TYR A 161 4.98 -8.10 22.67
N ARG A 162 5.19 -8.42 23.95
CA ARG A 162 4.96 -7.49 25.08
C ARG A 162 5.85 -6.26 25.00
N SER A 163 7.13 -6.42 24.66
CA SER A 163 8.10 -5.32 24.55
C SER A 163 7.77 -4.39 23.40
N VAL A 164 7.47 -4.94 22.24
CA VAL A 164 7.05 -4.16 21.06
C VAL A 164 5.70 -3.48 21.34
N GLY A 165 4.78 -4.13 22.02
CA GLY A 165 3.51 -3.52 22.44
C GLY A 165 3.70 -2.30 23.37
N LYS A 166 4.66 -2.35 24.29
CA LYS A 166 5.00 -1.18 25.13
C LYS A 166 5.53 -0.01 24.28
N VAL A 167 6.40 -0.30 23.32
CA VAL A 167 6.91 0.73 22.38
C VAL A 167 5.78 1.29 21.53
N ALA A 168 4.92 0.45 20.97
CA ALA A 168 3.77 0.87 20.16
C ALA A 168 2.85 1.81 20.95
N ASN A 169 2.43 1.39 22.15
CA ASN A 169 1.58 2.18 23.04
C ASN A 169 2.22 3.52 23.42
N PHE A 170 3.53 3.53 23.69
CA PHE A 170 4.28 4.76 23.93
C PHE A 170 4.17 5.70 22.73
N LEU A 171 4.44 5.22 21.52
CA LEU A 171 4.39 6.01 20.29
C LEU A 171 2.97 6.52 20.01
N TYR A 172 1.95 5.67 20.14
CA TYR A 172 0.55 6.06 19.92
C TYR A 172 0.11 7.18 20.88
N ARG A 173 0.52 7.10 22.14
CA ARG A 173 0.18 8.12 23.16
C ARG A 173 0.89 9.45 22.90
N HIS A 174 2.17 9.42 22.49
CA HIS A 174 3.01 10.63 22.36
C HIS A 174 2.97 11.26 20.97
N ALA A 175 2.37 10.60 19.96
CA ALA A 175 2.16 11.22 18.67
C ALA A 175 1.26 12.45 18.80
N THR A 176 1.63 13.53 18.13
CA THR A 176 0.74 14.71 17.99
C THR A 176 -0.52 14.32 17.23
N HIS A 177 -0.36 13.48 16.22
CA HIS A 177 -1.45 12.93 15.42
C HIS A 177 -1.05 11.57 14.85
N ILE A 178 -2.03 10.70 14.59
CA ILE A 178 -1.83 9.40 13.96
C ILE A 178 -2.55 9.39 12.61
N VAL A 179 -1.87 8.91 11.60
CA VAL A 179 -2.47 8.66 10.29
C VAL A 179 -2.48 7.17 10.02
N VAL A 180 -3.61 6.65 9.62
CA VAL A 180 -3.80 5.25 9.19
C VAL A 180 -4.31 5.19 7.76
N ASP A 181 -4.19 4.06 7.09
CA ASP A 181 -4.62 3.87 5.71
C ASP A 181 -6.04 3.28 5.58
N GLY A 182 -6.68 2.94 6.71
CA GLY A 182 -8.02 2.35 6.73
C GLY A 182 -8.81 2.57 8.03
N GLU A 183 -10.13 2.52 7.92
CA GLU A 183 -11.07 2.70 9.04
C GLU A 183 -10.96 1.57 10.06
N TRP A 184 -10.64 0.36 9.62
CA TRP A 184 -10.44 -0.76 10.53
C TRP A 184 -9.28 -0.49 11.50
N LYS A 185 -8.17 0.05 10.98
CA LYS A 185 -7.02 0.44 11.83
C LYS A 185 -7.36 1.59 12.76
N ARG A 186 -8.16 2.58 12.30
CA ARG A 186 -8.65 3.67 13.15
C ARG A 186 -9.46 3.13 14.33
N ARG A 187 -10.44 2.27 14.06
CA ARG A 187 -11.27 1.62 15.09
C ARG A 187 -10.42 0.78 16.05
N SER A 188 -9.45 0.03 15.52
CA SER A 188 -8.56 -0.80 16.36
C SER A 188 -7.72 0.04 17.33
N LEU A 189 -7.14 1.15 16.87
CA LEU A 189 -6.39 2.07 17.73
C LEU A 189 -7.29 2.77 18.76
N ALA A 190 -8.49 3.18 18.36
CA ALA A 190 -9.47 3.76 19.29
C ALA A 190 -9.87 2.77 20.40
N ASN A 191 -10.08 1.50 20.05
CA ASN A 191 -10.36 0.43 21.01
C ASN A 191 -9.17 0.15 21.95
N GLN A 192 -7.95 0.46 21.55
CA GLN A 192 -6.74 0.42 22.38
C GLN A 192 -6.57 1.67 23.26
N GLY A 193 -7.55 2.59 23.25
CA GLY A 193 -7.55 3.79 24.08
C GLY A 193 -6.85 5.01 23.47
N VAL A 194 -6.56 5.00 22.16
CA VAL A 194 -6.10 6.19 21.45
C VAL A 194 -7.28 7.10 21.15
N GLU A 195 -7.18 8.39 21.49
CA GLU A 195 -8.24 9.36 21.25
C GLU A 195 -8.58 9.44 19.74
N GLU A 196 -9.84 9.23 19.36
CA GLU A 196 -10.27 9.24 17.96
C GLU A 196 -9.94 10.53 17.23
N ARG A 197 -9.99 11.69 17.91
CA ARG A 197 -9.63 13.00 17.34
C ARG A 197 -8.16 13.09 16.93
N LYS A 198 -7.30 12.22 17.43
CA LYS A 198 -5.89 12.11 17.04
C LYS A 198 -5.66 11.19 15.85
N ILE A 199 -6.69 10.52 15.34
CA ILE A 199 -6.54 9.53 14.28
C ILE A 199 -7.26 9.99 13.02
N SER A 200 -6.53 10.13 11.94
CA SER A 200 -7.08 10.41 10.60
C SER A 200 -6.81 9.28 9.62
N VAL A 201 -7.77 9.01 8.74
CA VAL A 201 -7.62 8.01 7.68
C VAL A 201 -7.20 8.71 6.39
N ILE A 202 -5.99 8.40 5.92
CA ILE A 202 -5.45 8.85 4.63
C ILE A 202 -5.07 7.63 3.82
N ARG A 203 -5.85 7.29 2.82
CA ARG A 203 -5.63 6.10 1.98
C ARG A 203 -4.45 6.31 1.03
N SER A 204 -3.86 5.22 0.52
CA SER A 204 -2.74 5.30 -0.44
C SER A 204 -3.16 5.96 -1.77
N GLY A 205 -4.44 5.81 -2.12
CA GLY A 205 -4.96 6.36 -3.36
C GLY A 205 -4.43 5.62 -4.60
N ILE A 206 -4.95 6.02 -5.75
CA ILE A 206 -4.55 5.55 -7.06
C ILE A 206 -4.05 6.71 -7.93
N ASP A 207 -3.16 6.41 -8.86
CA ASP A 207 -2.67 7.39 -9.82
C ASP A 207 -3.71 7.60 -10.95
N GLU A 208 -3.72 8.79 -11.52
CA GLU A 208 -4.63 9.16 -12.60
C GLU A 208 -4.45 8.30 -13.85
N ASP A 209 -3.25 7.73 -14.06
CA ASP A 209 -2.94 6.83 -15.17
C ASP A 209 -3.84 5.60 -15.25
N PHE A 210 -4.41 5.19 -14.12
CA PHE A 210 -5.39 4.10 -14.04
C PHE A 210 -6.83 4.54 -14.30
N CYS A 211 -7.09 5.85 -14.36
CA CYS A 211 -8.42 6.40 -14.52
C CYS A 211 -8.85 6.40 -15.99
N LEU A 212 -8.90 5.22 -16.59
CA LEU A 212 -9.30 5.05 -17.97
C LEU A 212 -10.73 5.57 -18.17
N ASP A 213 -10.92 6.37 -19.22
CA ASP A 213 -12.25 6.67 -19.70
C ASP A 213 -12.62 5.67 -20.80
N PRO A 214 -13.57 4.76 -20.54
CA PRO A 214 -13.97 3.78 -21.56
C PRO A 214 -14.60 4.42 -22.79
N ASN A 215 -15.01 5.69 -22.70
CA ASN A 215 -15.58 6.46 -23.80
C ASN A 215 -14.57 7.40 -24.47
N ALA A 216 -13.34 7.47 -23.97
CA ALA A 216 -12.31 8.31 -24.59
C ALA A 216 -11.97 7.86 -26.02
N ALA A 217 -11.66 8.82 -26.87
CA ALA A 217 -11.17 8.52 -28.22
C ALA A 217 -9.92 7.62 -28.12
N GLY A 218 -9.96 6.44 -28.72
CA GLY A 218 -8.88 5.45 -28.66
C GLY A 218 -9.00 4.37 -27.57
N ALA A 219 -9.86 4.51 -26.56
CA ALA A 219 -10.04 3.48 -25.52
C ALA A 219 -10.42 2.12 -26.13
N THR A 220 -11.31 2.13 -27.10
CA THR A 220 -11.72 0.92 -27.84
C THR A 220 -10.57 0.34 -28.63
N SER A 221 -9.73 1.15 -29.26
CA SER A 221 -8.58 0.67 -30.05
C SER A 221 -7.52 0.02 -29.16
N VAL A 222 -7.21 0.59 -28.00
CA VAL A 222 -6.29 -0.01 -27.01
C VAL A 222 -6.79 -1.38 -26.55
N ARG A 223 -8.09 -1.47 -26.23
CA ARG A 223 -8.74 -2.73 -25.85
C ARG A 223 -8.61 -3.78 -26.96
N LEU A 224 -8.97 -3.42 -28.19
CA LEU A 224 -8.98 -4.34 -29.35
C LEU A 224 -7.54 -4.75 -29.72
N GLN A 225 -6.60 -3.83 -29.68
CA GLN A 225 -5.21 -4.12 -29.97
C GLN A 225 -4.63 -5.12 -28.99
N LEU A 226 -4.78 -4.89 -27.69
CA LEU A 226 -4.24 -5.82 -26.68
C LEU A 226 -4.97 -7.18 -26.72
N ARG A 227 -6.27 -7.20 -26.96
CA ARG A 227 -6.99 -8.47 -27.16
C ARG A 227 -6.45 -9.24 -28.35
N LYS A 228 -6.16 -8.58 -29.47
CA LYS A 228 -5.53 -9.18 -30.64
C LYS A 228 -4.13 -9.71 -30.31
N GLU A 229 -3.30 -8.94 -29.62
CA GLU A 229 -1.96 -9.39 -29.17
C GLU A 229 -2.04 -10.65 -28.30
N LEU A 230 -3.06 -10.74 -27.48
CA LEU A 230 -3.31 -11.90 -26.60
C LEU A 230 -4.09 -13.02 -27.30
N GLY A 231 -4.43 -12.91 -28.60
CA GLY A 231 -5.26 -13.89 -29.32
C GLY A 231 -6.64 -14.06 -28.68
N LEU A 232 -7.24 -12.97 -28.21
CA LEU A 232 -8.58 -12.90 -27.65
C LEU A 232 -9.53 -12.22 -28.64
N ALA A 233 -10.75 -12.73 -28.75
CA ALA A 233 -11.79 -12.17 -29.60
C ALA A 233 -12.95 -11.61 -28.76
N GLN A 234 -14.00 -12.37 -28.57
CA GLN A 234 -15.24 -11.95 -27.87
C GLN A 234 -15.40 -12.58 -26.48
N GLU A 235 -14.39 -13.30 -26.01
CA GLU A 235 -14.41 -13.96 -24.71
C GLU A 235 -14.64 -12.94 -23.57
N PHE A 236 -15.30 -13.37 -22.52
CA PHE A 236 -15.39 -12.64 -21.27
C PHE A 236 -14.07 -12.79 -20.50
N VAL A 237 -13.31 -11.72 -20.38
CA VAL A 237 -11.95 -11.72 -19.85
C VAL A 237 -11.92 -11.32 -18.39
N LEU A 238 -11.47 -12.21 -17.55
CA LEU A 238 -11.27 -12.02 -16.11
C LEU A 238 -9.78 -11.77 -15.83
N LEU A 239 -9.44 -10.62 -15.29
CA LEU A 239 -8.05 -10.24 -15.02
C LEU A 239 -7.73 -10.34 -13.53
N TYR A 240 -6.67 -11.06 -13.22
CA TYR A 240 -5.90 -10.87 -11.99
C TYR A 240 -4.56 -10.22 -12.35
N ALA A 241 -4.24 -9.07 -11.79
CA ALA A 241 -2.98 -8.38 -12.00
C ALA A 241 -2.27 -8.11 -10.68
N GLY A 242 -1.05 -8.63 -10.49
CA GLY A 242 -0.29 -8.39 -9.26
C GLY A 242 0.64 -9.51 -8.84
N THR A 243 1.06 -9.49 -7.58
CA THR A 243 1.95 -10.53 -7.02
C THR A 243 1.27 -11.89 -7.03
N LEU A 244 1.94 -12.89 -7.61
CA LEU A 244 1.51 -14.28 -7.58
C LEU A 244 2.13 -14.97 -6.34
N GLY A 245 1.50 -14.75 -5.18
CA GLY A 245 2.05 -15.18 -3.90
C GLY A 245 1.00 -15.70 -2.93
N MET A 246 1.48 -16.40 -1.91
CA MET A 246 0.69 -17.20 -0.96
C MET A 246 -0.49 -16.48 -0.30
N ALA A 247 -0.38 -15.18 -0.07
CA ALA A 247 -1.44 -14.39 0.55
C ALA A 247 -2.70 -14.24 -0.32
N HIS A 248 -2.56 -14.44 -1.63
CA HIS A 248 -3.61 -14.11 -2.60
C HIS A 248 -4.59 -15.25 -2.88
N GLY A 249 -4.34 -16.48 -2.38
CA GLY A 249 -5.27 -17.60 -2.54
C GLY A 249 -5.61 -17.91 -3.99
N LEU A 250 -4.62 -17.83 -4.91
CA LEU A 250 -4.83 -17.93 -6.36
C LEU A 250 -5.32 -19.32 -6.80
N GLY A 251 -5.14 -20.34 -5.97
CA GLY A 251 -5.74 -21.66 -6.18
C GLY A 251 -7.26 -21.59 -6.34
N THR A 252 -7.93 -20.65 -5.68
CA THR A 252 -9.38 -20.44 -5.84
C THR A 252 -9.76 -20.04 -7.26
N ILE A 253 -8.93 -19.21 -7.91
CA ILE A 253 -9.13 -18.84 -9.33
C ILE A 253 -8.99 -20.07 -10.23
N LEU A 254 -7.95 -20.91 -10.01
CA LEU A 254 -7.75 -22.12 -10.82
C LEU A 254 -8.90 -23.11 -10.63
N GLN A 255 -9.41 -23.28 -9.41
CA GLN A 255 -10.56 -24.15 -9.15
C GLN A 255 -11.85 -23.60 -9.81
N ALA A 256 -12.04 -22.28 -9.83
CA ALA A 256 -13.15 -21.67 -10.56
C ALA A 256 -12.99 -21.87 -12.07
N ALA A 257 -11.78 -21.69 -12.62
CA ALA A 257 -11.48 -21.93 -14.03
C ALA A 257 -11.69 -23.39 -14.41
N GLU A 258 -11.35 -24.33 -13.53
CA GLU A 258 -11.59 -25.77 -13.75
C GLU A 258 -13.08 -26.11 -13.86
N ARG A 259 -13.93 -25.51 -13.01
CA ARG A 259 -15.40 -25.67 -13.08
C ARG A 259 -15.97 -25.07 -14.36
N LEU A 260 -15.31 -24.06 -14.92
CA LEU A 260 -15.71 -23.40 -16.17
C LEU A 260 -14.93 -23.88 -17.40
N ARG A 261 -14.23 -25.05 -17.33
CA ARG A 261 -13.39 -25.54 -18.43
C ARG A 261 -14.12 -25.74 -19.75
N GLY A 262 -15.41 -26.07 -19.72
CA GLY A 262 -16.27 -26.22 -20.90
C GLY A 262 -16.75 -24.90 -21.50
N ARG A 263 -16.45 -23.77 -20.86
CA ARG A 263 -16.85 -22.42 -21.32
C ARG A 263 -15.68 -21.76 -22.08
N HIS A 264 -15.69 -21.94 -23.40
CA HIS A 264 -14.66 -21.37 -24.28
C HIS A 264 -14.79 -19.85 -24.43
N ASP A 265 -15.92 -19.30 -24.03
CA ASP A 265 -16.26 -17.89 -24.05
C ASP A 265 -15.80 -17.13 -22.77
N ILE A 266 -15.09 -17.80 -21.83
CA ILE A 266 -14.56 -17.22 -20.59
C ILE A 266 -13.05 -17.49 -20.51
N VAL A 267 -12.26 -16.42 -20.30
CA VAL A 267 -10.79 -16.52 -20.19
C VAL A 267 -10.31 -15.86 -18.91
N PHE A 268 -9.45 -16.56 -18.19
CA PHE A 268 -8.76 -16.08 -16.99
C PHE A 268 -7.35 -15.64 -17.35
N LEU A 269 -7.05 -14.35 -17.19
CA LEU A 269 -5.71 -13.79 -17.33
C LEU A 269 -5.09 -13.60 -15.94
N LEU A 270 -4.03 -14.36 -15.63
CA LEU A 270 -3.26 -14.22 -14.39
C LEU A 270 -1.93 -13.57 -14.72
N MET A 271 -1.81 -12.26 -14.47
CA MET A 271 -0.64 -11.46 -14.80
C MET A 271 0.18 -11.12 -13.57
N GLY A 272 1.46 -11.45 -13.59
CA GLY A 272 2.37 -11.06 -12.52
C GLY A 272 3.57 -11.96 -12.33
N ALA A 273 4.29 -11.70 -11.24
CA ALA A 273 5.40 -12.51 -10.75
C ALA A 273 5.22 -12.81 -9.26
N GLY A 274 5.88 -13.84 -8.76
CA GLY A 274 5.85 -14.20 -7.34
C GLY A 274 6.16 -15.68 -7.11
N ALA A 275 6.20 -16.05 -5.83
CA ALA A 275 6.64 -17.37 -5.39
C ALA A 275 5.75 -18.52 -5.89
N GLU A 276 4.45 -18.25 -6.12
CA GLU A 276 3.51 -19.28 -6.58
C GLU A 276 3.43 -19.43 -8.10
N ARG A 277 4.16 -18.58 -8.89
CA ARG A 277 4.04 -18.60 -10.35
C ARG A 277 4.32 -19.97 -10.98
N ALA A 278 5.43 -20.61 -10.57
CA ALA A 278 5.79 -21.92 -11.10
C ALA A 278 4.72 -22.98 -10.77
N GLN A 279 4.29 -23.01 -9.51
CA GLN A 279 3.25 -23.94 -9.03
C GLN A 279 1.91 -23.74 -9.76
N LEU A 280 1.53 -22.47 -10.03
CA LEU A 280 0.32 -22.14 -10.80
C LEU A 280 0.45 -22.64 -12.24
N GLY A 281 1.62 -22.48 -12.88
CA GLY A 281 1.89 -23.01 -14.22
C GLY A 281 1.73 -24.51 -14.29
N GLU A 282 2.39 -25.24 -13.39
CA GLU A 282 2.26 -26.69 -13.28
C GLU A 282 0.80 -27.15 -13.04
N ALA A 283 0.04 -26.40 -12.23
CA ALA A 283 -1.36 -26.72 -11.99
C ALA A 283 -2.23 -26.51 -13.23
N VAL A 284 -2.00 -25.43 -14.00
CA VAL A 284 -2.69 -25.15 -15.27
C VAL A 284 -2.42 -26.27 -16.28
N GLU A 285 -1.16 -26.68 -16.44
CA GLU A 285 -0.76 -27.75 -17.36
C GLU A 285 -1.34 -29.11 -16.94
N ARG A 286 -1.21 -29.49 -15.67
CA ARG A 286 -1.72 -30.75 -15.12
C ARG A 286 -3.23 -30.90 -15.29
N SER A 287 -3.96 -29.81 -15.01
CA SER A 287 -5.42 -29.80 -15.15
C SER A 287 -5.88 -29.46 -16.58
N ARG A 288 -4.96 -29.22 -17.51
CA ARG A 288 -5.25 -28.86 -18.92
C ARG A 288 -6.27 -27.73 -19.04
N LEU A 289 -6.04 -26.64 -18.30
CA LEU A 289 -6.95 -25.48 -18.26
C LEU A 289 -6.69 -24.55 -19.46
N ALA A 290 -7.30 -24.85 -20.61
CA ALA A 290 -7.17 -24.03 -21.82
C ALA A 290 -7.75 -22.62 -21.69
N ASN A 291 -8.62 -22.41 -20.71
CA ASN A 291 -9.25 -21.12 -20.39
C ASN A 291 -8.41 -20.27 -19.42
N VAL A 292 -7.21 -20.70 -18.99
CA VAL A 292 -6.30 -19.93 -18.12
C VAL A 292 -5.04 -19.54 -18.89
N ARG A 293 -4.67 -18.28 -18.84
CA ARG A 293 -3.45 -17.73 -19.43
C ARG A 293 -2.61 -17.04 -18.39
N LEU A 294 -1.35 -17.51 -18.24
CA LEU A 294 -0.36 -16.88 -17.37
C LEU A 294 0.44 -15.87 -18.17
N VAL A 295 0.39 -14.61 -17.75
CA VAL A 295 1.10 -13.50 -18.36
C VAL A 295 2.24 -13.07 -17.47
N GLU A 296 3.43 -12.79 -18.03
CA GLU A 296 4.57 -12.25 -17.28
C GLU A 296 4.24 -10.91 -16.66
N LYS A 297 4.97 -10.58 -15.57
CA LYS A 297 4.90 -9.24 -14.97
C LYS A 297 5.14 -8.18 -16.05
N GLN A 298 4.22 -7.25 -16.16
CA GLN A 298 4.31 -6.13 -17.11
C GLN A 298 4.84 -4.87 -16.42
N PRO A 299 5.48 -3.98 -17.19
CA PRO A 299 5.76 -2.62 -16.75
C PRO A 299 4.48 -1.90 -16.32
N ARG A 300 4.61 -0.97 -15.36
CA ARG A 300 3.46 -0.24 -14.78
C ARG A 300 2.61 0.45 -15.85
N GLU A 301 3.26 1.01 -16.85
CA GLU A 301 2.66 1.77 -17.96
C GLU A 301 1.76 0.91 -18.85
N ARG A 302 1.98 -0.41 -18.86
CA ARG A 302 1.14 -1.36 -19.62
C ARG A 302 -0.09 -1.86 -18.86
N ILE A 303 -0.12 -1.72 -17.53
CA ILE A 303 -1.24 -2.21 -16.71
C ILE A 303 -2.60 -1.62 -17.14
N PRO A 304 -2.72 -0.30 -17.43
CA PRO A 304 -3.97 0.26 -17.91
C PRO A 304 -4.51 -0.43 -19.17
N ALA A 305 -3.67 -0.83 -20.10
CA ALA A 305 -4.10 -1.54 -21.31
C ALA A 305 -4.70 -2.93 -20.97
N PHE A 306 -4.10 -3.68 -20.03
CA PHE A 306 -4.64 -4.95 -19.55
C PHE A 306 -5.98 -4.76 -18.84
N LEU A 307 -6.11 -3.71 -18.04
CA LEU A 307 -7.38 -3.34 -17.43
C LEU A 307 -8.43 -3.00 -18.51
N ALA A 308 -8.06 -2.24 -19.55
CA ALA A 308 -8.96 -1.95 -20.66
C ALA A 308 -9.43 -3.23 -21.38
N ALA A 309 -8.54 -4.20 -21.61
CA ALA A 309 -8.84 -5.46 -22.29
C ALA A 309 -9.75 -6.40 -21.47
N ALA A 310 -9.76 -6.30 -20.14
CA ALA A 310 -10.59 -7.09 -19.26
C ALA A 310 -12.06 -6.68 -19.28
N ASP A 311 -12.95 -7.59 -18.89
CA ASP A 311 -14.36 -7.34 -18.63
C ASP A 311 -14.65 -7.21 -17.14
N ALA A 312 -13.93 -7.98 -16.29
CA ALA A 312 -13.96 -7.87 -14.84
C ALA A 312 -12.57 -8.18 -14.26
N CYS A 313 -12.34 -7.72 -13.02
CA CYS A 313 -11.10 -7.98 -12.28
C CYS A 313 -11.35 -8.84 -11.06
N MET A 314 -10.45 -9.77 -10.79
CA MET A 314 -10.50 -10.65 -9.62
C MET A 314 -9.51 -10.17 -8.57
N VAL A 315 -9.98 -10.05 -7.32
CA VAL A 315 -9.15 -9.61 -6.19
C VAL A 315 -9.37 -10.56 -5.01
N PRO A 316 -8.77 -11.76 -5.03
CA PRO A 316 -8.85 -12.67 -3.90
C PRO A 316 -7.72 -12.45 -2.90
N LEU A 317 -8.01 -12.80 -1.63
CA LEU A 317 -7.03 -13.06 -0.58
C LEU A 317 -7.42 -14.34 0.16
N ARG A 318 -6.48 -14.94 0.89
CA ARG A 318 -6.78 -16.07 1.78
C ARG A 318 -7.73 -15.65 2.90
N ASN A 319 -8.52 -16.59 3.38
CA ASN A 319 -9.42 -16.39 4.50
C ASN A 319 -8.67 -16.41 5.84
N GLN A 320 -7.97 -15.32 6.12
CA GLN A 320 -7.23 -15.15 7.37
C GLN A 320 -7.60 -13.83 8.04
N GLU A 321 -7.64 -13.81 9.37
CA GLU A 321 -8.05 -12.65 10.15
C GLU A 321 -7.21 -11.40 9.83
N VAL A 322 -5.90 -11.59 9.64
CA VAL A 322 -4.97 -10.49 9.29
C VAL A 322 -5.34 -9.77 8.00
N PHE A 323 -5.99 -10.45 7.06
CA PHE A 323 -6.35 -9.85 5.77
C PHE A 323 -7.68 -9.07 5.80
N LYS A 324 -8.46 -9.14 6.89
CA LYS A 324 -9.66 -8.30 7.05
C LYS A 324 -9.34 -6.81 7.11
N SER A 325 -8.13 -6.46 7.54
CA SER A 325 -7.63 -5.08 7.53
C SER A 325 -6.96 -4.67 6.21
N ALA A 326 -6.75 -5.62 5.30
CA ALA A 326 -6.07 -5.36 4.05
C ALA A 326 -7.00 -4.69 3.04
N ILE A 327 -6.49 -3.65 2.39
CA ILE A 327 -7.18 -2.97 1.29
C ILE A 327 -6.29 -3.12 0.05
N PRO A 328 -6.55 -4.11 -0.81
CA PRO A 328 -5.74 -4.36 -1.99
C PRO A 328 -5.80 -3.19 -2.98
N SER A 329 -4.65 -2.60 -3.34
CA SER A 329 -4.58 -1.49 -4.30
C SER A 329 -5.19 -1.83 -5.66
N LYS A 330 -5.02 -3.09 -6.09
CA LYS A 330 -5.59 -3.60 -7.36
C LYS A 330 -7.11 -3.47 -7.45
N MET A 331 -7.82 -3.44 -6.32
CA MET A 331 -9.26 -3.17 -6.28
C MET A 331 -9.55 -1.74 -6.78
N PHE A 332 -8.81 -0.76 -6.29
CA PHE A 332 -8.98 0.62 -6.71
C PHE A 332 -8.53 0.86 -8.15
N GLU A 333 -7.46 0.17 -8.59
CA GLU A 333 -6.98 0.22 -9.98
C GLU A 333 -8.05 -0.30 -10.95
N ALA A 334 -8.70 -1.43 -10.61
CA ALA A 334 -9.82 -1.97 -11.38
C ALA A 334 -11.04 -1.02 -11.37
N MET A 335 -11.41 -0.50 -10.20
CA MET A 335 -12.49 0.49 -10.07
C MET A 335 -12.23 1.72 -10.93
N ALA A 336 -11.03 2.29 -10.88
CA ALA A 336 -10.65 3.47 -11.66
C ALA A 336 -10.69 3.23 -13.17
N ALA A 337 -10.34 2.02 -13.60
CA ALA A 337 -10.46 1.60 -14.99
C ALA A 337 -11.90 1.27 -15.42
N GLY A 338 -12.88 1.48 -14.53
CA GLY A 338 -14.28 1.20 -14.81
C GLY A 338 -14.60 -0.29 -14.94
N LYS A 339 -13.83 -1.16 -14.27
CA LYS A 339 -14.05 -2.61 -14.29
C LYS A 339 -14.72 -3.08 -13.02
N PRO A 340 -15.79 -3.88 -13.10
CA PRO A 340 -16.39 -4.50 -11.92
C PRO A 340 -15.37 -5.44 -11.27
N VAL A 341 -15.38 -5.48 -9.94
CA VAL A 341 -14.48 -6.29 -9.16
C VAL A 341 -15.21 -7.50 -8.58
N ILE A 342 -14.64 -8.69 -8.77
CA ILE A 342 -15.02 -9.89 -8.00
C ILE A 342 -14.03 -9.96 -6.83
N LEU A 343 -14.51 -9.64 -5.64
CA LEU A 343 -13.69 -9.48 -4.44
C LEU A 343 -13.87 -10.67 -3.50
N GLY A 344 -12.83 -11.48 -3.36
CA GLY A 344 -12.75 -12.55 -2.36
C GLY A 344 -11.95 -12.09 -1.13
N VAL A 345 -12.42 -11.02 -0.45
CA VAL A 345 -11.79 -10.44 0.74
C VAL A 345 -12.88 -10.00 1.70
N GLU A 346 -12.75 -10.34 2.97
CA GLU A 346 -13.62 -9.85 4.04
C GLU A 346 -13.09 -8.54 4.66
N GLY A 347 -13.92 -7.89 5.49
CA GLY A 347 -13.55 -6.68 6.21
C GLY A 347 -13.67 -5.40 5.37
N GLU A 348 -12.75 -4.45 5.59
CA GLU A 348 -12.87 -3.10 5.06
C GLU A 348 -12.92 -3.02 3.53
N ALA A 349 -12.16 -3.88 2.83
CA ALA A 349 -12.18 -3.92 1.37
C ALA A 349 -13.59 -4.28 0.83
N LYS A 350 -14.28 -5.22 1.49
CA LYS A 350 -15.66 -5.61 1.17
C LYS A 350 -16.64 -4.46 1.44
N GLU A 351 -16.50 -3.76 2.57
CA GLU A 351 -17.34 -2.59 2.89
C GLU A 351 -17.19 -1.49 1.83
N ILE A 352 -15.95 -1.22 1.41
CA ILE A 352 -15.64 -0.24 0.35
C ILE A 352 -16.29 -0.65 -0.97
N LEU A 353 -16.12 -1.90 -1.39
CA LEU A 353 -16.65 -2.40 -2.66
C LEU A 353 -18.18 -2.28 -2.69
N LEU A 354 -18.85 -2.76 -1.64
CA LEU A 354 -20.31 -2.77 -1.55
C LEU A 354 -20.90 -1.37 -1.45
N SER A 355 -20.32 -0.49 -0.61
CA SER A 355 -20.80 0.90 -0.48
C SER A 355 -20.57 1.71 -1.76
N SER A 356 -19.58 1.34 -2.56
CA SER A 356 -19.31 1.96 -3.88
C SER A 356 -20.09 1.30 -5.00
N GLN A 357 -20.83 0.23 -4.74
CA GLN A 357 -21.49 -0.59 -5.75
C GLN A 357 -20.57 -0.92 -6.94
N ALA A 358 -19.31 -1.29 -6.63
CA ALA A 358 -18.23 -1.41 -7.62
C ALA A 358 -17.96 -2.84 -8.06
N GLY A 359 -18.73 -3.81 -7.60
CA GLY A 359 -18.51 -5.21 -7.91
C GLY A 359 -19.30 -6.17 -7.05
N LEU A 360 -18.89 -7.43 -7.08
CA LEU A 360 -19.52 -8.52 -6.33
C LEU A 360 -18.53 -9.03 -5.28
N ALA A 361 -18.95 -9.08 -4.02
CA ALA A 361 -18.18 -9.70 -2.95
C ALA A 361 -18.54 -11.18 -2.84
N VAL A 362 -17.51 -12.03 -2.83
CA VAL A 362 -17.63 -13.48 -2.63
C VAL A 362 -16.87 -13.88 -1.37
N ARG A 363 -17.22 -15.03 -0.79
CA ARG A 363 -16.43 -15.55 0.33
C ARG A 363 -15.01 -15.89 -0.13
N PRO A 364 -13.98 -15.49 0.63
CA PRO A 364 -12.61 -15.90 0.33
C PRO A 364 -12.47 -17.43 0.26
N GLU A 365 -11.64 -17.91 -0.65
CA GLU A 365 -11.36 -19.35 -0.85
C GLU A 365 -12.61 -20.21 -1.17
N GLU A 366 -13.65 -19.59 -1.74
CA GLU A 366 -14.89 -20.25 -2.16
C GLU A 366 -15.01 -20.25 -3.70
N PRO A 367 -14.53 -21.27 -4.41
CA PRO A 367 -14.53 -21.31 -5.88
C PRO A 367 -15.93 -21.26 -6.48
N GLN A 368 -16.94 -21.86 -5.83
CA GLN A 368 -18.30 -21.88 -6.34
C GLN A 368 -18.92 -20.48 -6.34
N ALA A 369 -18.74 -19.70 -5.26
CA ALA A 369 -19.21 -18.34 -5.19
C ALA A 369 -18.52 -17.43 -6.24
N MET A 370 -17.23 -17.70 -6.54
CA MET A 370 -16.52 -17.01 -7.61
C MET A 370 -17.10 -17.35 -8.98
N VAL A 371 -17.41 -18.63 -9.26
CA VAL A 371 -18.07 -19.04 -10.51
C VAL A 371 -19.43 -18.37 -10.68
N GLU A 372 -20.25 -18.33 -9.66
CA GLU A 372 -21.56 -17.67 -9.69
C GLU A 372 -21.45 -16.18 -9.99
N ALA A 373 -20.50 -15.50 -9.35
CA ALA A 373 -20.23 -14.09 -9.62
C ALA A 373 -19.75 -13.83 -11.06
N ILE A 374 -18.87 -14.71 -11.58
CA ILE A 374 -18.40 -14.63 -12.98
C ILE A 374 -19.57 -14.78 -13.96
N LEU A 375 -20.36 -15.83 -13.81
CA LEU A 375 -21.49 -16.10 -14.68
C LEU A 375 -22.56 -14.99 -14.60
N ARG A 376 -22.77 -14.44 -13.42
CA ARG A 376 -23.69 -13.32 -13.24
C ARG A 376 -23.23 -12.08 -14.01
N LEU A 377 -21.95 -11.71 -13.90
CA LEU A 377 -21.41 -10.55 -14.64
C LEU A 377 -21.43 -10.76 -16.16
N GLN A 378 -21.21 -11.98 -16.63
CA GLN A 378 -21.25 -12.32 -18.03
C GLN A 378 -22.69 -12.30 -18.58
N ASN A 379 -23.63 -12.89 -17.85
CA ASN A 379 -25.03 -13.02 -18.28
C ASN A 379 -25.83 -11.73 -18.12
N GLU A 380 -25.37 -10.79 -17.26
CA GLU A 380 -26.01 -9.50 -16.98
C GLU A 380 -25.11 -8.32 -17.43
N PRO A 381 -24.95 -8.05 -18.75
CA PRO A 381 -24.05 -7.01 -19.25
C PRO A 381 -24.40 -5.59 -18.75
N LEU A 382 -25.66 -5.32 -18.47
CA LEU A 382 -26.09 -4.03 -17.90
C LEU A 382 -25.59 -3.86 -16.46
N LEU A 383 -25.67 -4.91 -15.65
CA LEU A 383 -25.13 -4.94 -14.30
C LEU A 383 -23.60 -4.77 -14.33
N CYS A 384 -22.92 -5.53 -15.18
CA CYS A 384 -21.46 -5.47 -15.34
C CYS A 384 -21.02 -4.03 -15.64
N ARG A 385 -21.66 -3.36 -16.59
CA ARG A 385 -21.37 -1.93 -16.93
C ARG A 385 -21.73 -0.97 -15.80
N ALA A 386 -22.84 -1.19 -15.09
CA ALA A 386 -23.27 -0.34 -13.97
C ALA A 386 -22.26 -0.38 -12.83
N LEU A 387 -21.85 -1.58 -12.41
CA LEU A 387 -20.83 -1.77 -11.36
C LEU A 387 -19.50 -1.14 -11.74
N GLY A 388 -19.07 -1.27 -13.00
CA GLY A 388 -17.86 -0.63 -13.51
C GLY A 388 -17.94 0.92 -13.44
N ARG A 389 -19.05 1.51 -13.88
CA ARG A 389 -19.26 2.97 -13.81
C ARG A 389 -19.27 3.49 -12.37
N ASN A 390 -20.00 2.81 -11.49
CA ASN A 390 -20.06 3.19 -10.08
C ASN A 390 -18.68 3.11 -9.42
N GLY A 391 -17.93 2.04 -9.70
CA GLY A 391 -16.57 1.87 -9.24
C GLY A 391 -15.65 3.01 -9.70
N ARG A 392 -15.71 3.37 -10.98
CA ARG A 392 -14.95 4.49 -11.53
C ARG A 392 -15.30 5.82 -10.88
N GLN A 393 -16.59 6.10 -10.74
CA GLN A 393 -17.04 7.32 -10.07
C GLN A 393 -16.50 7.39 -8.64
N ALA A 394 -16.66 6.32 -7.84
CA ALA A 394 -16.15 6.26 -6.48
C ALA A 394 -14.63 6.42 -6.43
N ALA A 395 -13.91 5.82 -7.38
CA ALA A 395 -12.45 5.93 -7.47
C ALA A 395 -12.01 7.38 -7.73
N LEU A 396 -12.63 8.06 -8.67
CA LEU A 396 -12.33 9.45 -9.02
C LEU A 396 -12.66 10.43 -7.89
N GLU A 397 -13.80 10.24 -7.22
CA GLU A 397 -14.24 11.14 -6.16
C GLU A 397 -13.48 10.95 -4.84
N LYS A 398 -13.15 9.71 -4.47
CA LYS A 398 -12.72 9.38 -3.10
C LYS A 398 -11.30 8.84 -3.00
N TYR A 399 -10.75 8.26 -4.09
CA TYR A 399 -9.54 7.45 -4.01
C TYR A 399 -8.40 7.92 -4.90
N LEU A 400 -8.51 9.08 -5.57
CA LEU A 400 -7.38 9.67 -6.29
C LEU A 400 -6.24 10.01 -5.33
N ARG A 401 -5.02 9.64 -5.70
CA ARG A 401 -3.82 9.90 -4.91
C ARG A 401 -3.60 11.39 -4.67
N ARG A 402 -3.80 12.20 -5.70
CA ARG A 402 -3.73 13.66 -5.60
C ARG A 402 -4.68 14.21 -4.53
N ALA A 403 -5.93 13.74 -4.49
CA ALA A 403 -6.89 14.15 -3.48
C ALA A 403 -6.50 13.69 -2.07
N GLN A 404 -5.99 12.47 -1.92
CA GLN A 404 -5.48 11.97 -0.65
C GLN A 404 -4.25 12.76 -0.18
N ALA A 405 -3.33 13.10 -1.09
CA ALA A 405 -2.16 13.91 -0.79
C ALA A 405 -2.53 15.33 -0.36
N ALA A 406 -3.50 15.96 -1.04
CA ALA A 406 -4.02 17.28 -0.66
C ALA A 406 -4.69 17.23 0.72
N ARG A 407 -5.52 16.21 1.00
CA ARG A 407 -6.14 16.02 2.31
C ARG A 407 -5.11 15.83 3.41
N TYR A 408 -4.04 15.09 3.14
CA TYR A 408 -2.95 14.90 4.11
C TYR A 408 -2.21 16.20 4.33
N LEU A 409 -1.89 16.95 3.27
CA LEU A 409 -1.21 18.24 3.36
C LEU A 409 -2.01 19.27 4.20
N ASN A 410 -3.33 19.32 4.02
CA ASN A 410 -4.23 20.17 4.81
C ASN A 410 -4.20 19.78 6.30
N LEU A 411 -4.30 18.49 6.62
CA LEU A 411 -4.15 17.99 7.98
C LEU A 411 -2.82 18.45 8.62
N LEU A 412 -1.72 18.31 7.88
CA LEU A 412 -0.41 18.76 8.36
C LEU A 412 -0.35 20.26 8.60
N GLY A 413 -1.01 21.05 7.76
CA GLY A 413 -1.17 22.50 7.92
C GLY A 413 -1.89 22.85 9.21
N GLU A 414 -3.04 22.23 9.46
CA GLU A 414 -3.81 22.41 10.70
C GLU A 414 -2.99 22.09 11.96
N LEU A 415 -2.18 21.02 11.93
CA LEU A 415 -1.33 20.64 13.05
C LEU A 415 -0.23 21.67 13.32
N CYS A 416 0.33 22.27 12.27
CA CYS A 416 1.30 23.35 12.39
C CYS A 416 0.67 24.62 12.99
N ASP A 417 -0.55 24.98 12.57
CA ASP A 417 -1.22 26.21 13.02
C ASP A 417 -1.73 26.10 14.45
N ARG A 418 -2.32 24.97 14.84
CA ARG A 418 -2.72 24.71 16.24
C ARG A 418 -1.55 24.86 17.22
N ARG A 419 -0.34 24.53 16.80
CA ARG A 419 0.83 24.70 17.64
C ARG A 419 1.24 26.16 17.83
N LYS A 420 1.08 27.01 16.82
CA LYS A 420 1.38 28.44 16.91
C LYS A 420 0.46 29.17 17.88
N THR A 421 -0.76 28.64 18.07
CA THR A 421 -1.79 29.20 18.96
C THR A 421 -1.70 28.69 20.40
N LEU A 422 -0.92 27.64 20.70
CA LEU A 422 -0.69 27.20 22.06
C LEU A 422 0.36 28.11 22.74
N PRO A 423 0.11 28.60 23.98
CA PRO A 423 1.10 29.36 24.73
C PRO A 423 2.39 28.54 24.88
N ALA A 424 3.53 29.19 24.80
CA ALA A 424 4.82 28.55 25.01
C ALA A 424 4.78 27.80 26.36
N ARG A 425 5.06 26.49 26.36
CA ARG A 425 5.21 25.74 27.60
C ARG A 425 6.32 26.41 28.41
N GLU A 426 5.99 26.90 29.58
CA GLU A 426 6.99 27.35 30.55
C GLU A 426 8.02 26.20 30.75
N PRO A 427 9.31 26.52 30.77
CA PRO A 427 10.33 25.53 31.07
C PRO A 427 10.01 24.92 32.43
N VAL A 428 9.91 23.57 32.48
CA VAL A 428 9.78 22.85 33.74
C VAL A 428 10.94 23.29 34.62
N ALA A 429 10.62 23.99 35.69
CA ALA A 429 11.62 24.39 36.69
C ALA A 429 12.37 23.13 37.13
N ALA A 430 13.68 23.20 37.06
CA ALA A 430 14.55 22.17 37.61
C ALA A 430 14.18 22.04 39.10
N VAL A 431 13.71 20.89 39.49
CA VAL A 431 13.56 20.54 40.91
C VAL A 431 14.99 20.26 41.38
N GLU A 432 15.45 21.12 42.27
CA GLU A 432 16.70 20.97 43.03
C GLU A 432 16.70 19.68 43.86
#